data_9e52b0c3915589ebe8a47145493a8d2e
#
_entry.id   9e52b0c3915589ebe8a47145493a8d2e
#
_cell.length_a   1.000
_cell.length_b   1.000
_cell.length_c   1.000
_cell.angle_alpha   90.00
_cell.angle_beta   90.00
_cell.angle_gamma   90.00
#
_symmetry.space_group_name_H-M   'P 1'
#
loop_
_entity.id
_entity.type
_entity.pdbx_description
1 polymer ?
#
loop_
_entity_poly.entity_id
_entity_poly.type
_entity_poly.pdbx_seq_one_letter_code
_entity_poly.pdbx_strand_id
1 'polypeptide(L)'
;MIKIITFTIVTSLTLALLGCASSKQPTFGLELSSDYYEFIQPDFARYVEASTQWLRENRSFIGEDKDIELLINSPFQLVPTEQTNKAALLVHGLGDSPFSFSDIAKSLVNNGYLVQVLLLPGHGSKPEDLLLPSYADWQHIVDHYTSLLTAQYDEVWLGGYSTGANLVTINAINNEEITGLLLFSPGFQTRTPYLEKLTPLIASVINWGYRTEETNFARYNSVPFNGVLAYSNSASIVREKLTNYKLSVPVYVAVSEADSIIDPDS
;
A
#
# COMPACT_ATOMS: atom_id res chain seq x y z
N MET A 1 5.50 -24.55 -49.05
CA MET A 1 5.58 -25.23 -47.74
C MET A 1 5.82 -24.30 -46.55
N ILE A 2 6.54 -23.19 -46.70
CA ILE A 2 6.89 -22.28 -45.56
C ILE A 2 5.67 -21.48 -45.03
N LYS A 3 4.68 -21.12 -45.86
CA LYS A 3 3.50 -20.36 -45.40
C LYS A 3 2.52 -21.13 -44.51
N ILE A 4 2.47 -22.46 -44.62
CA ILE A 4 1.55 -23.30 -43.82
C ILE A 4 2.10 -23.50 -42.41
N ILE A 5 3.44 -23.59 -42.26
CA ILE A 5 4.09 -23.78 -40.96
C ILE A 5 3.96 -22.53 -40.08
N THR A 6 4.05 -21.35 -40.66
CA THR A 6 3.92 -20.08 -39.91
C THR A 6 2.49 -19.85 -39.39
N PHE A 7 1.47 -20.26 -40.15
CA PHE A 7 0.07 -20.15 -39.72
C PHE A 7 -0.28 -21.13 -38.61
N THR A 8 0.31 -22.33 -38.61
CA THR A 8 0.07 -23.36 -37.59
C THR A 8 0.73 -22.98 -36.24
N ILE A 9 1.89 -22.32 -36.25
CA ILE A 9 2.59 -21.87 -35.05
C ILE A 9 1.85 -20.70 -34.38
N VAL A 10 1.34 -19.73 -35.15
CA VAL A 10 0.56 -18.60 -34.62
C VAL A 10 -0.77 -19.05 -34.02
N THR A 11 -1.47 -20.00 -34.68
CA THR A 11 -2.73 -20.57 -34.14
C THR A 11 -2.48 -21.44 -32.89
N SER A 12 -1.36 -22.15 -32.82
CA SER A 12 -1.02 -22.96 -31.64
C SER A 12 -0.63 -22.08 -30.43
N LEU A 13 0.00 -20.94 -30.67
CA LEU A 13 0.37 -20.01 -29.62
C LEU A 13 -0.85 -19.27 -29.05
N THR A 14 -1.81 -18.91 -29.93
CA THR A 14 -3.09 -18.29 -29.49
C THR A 14 -3.99 -19.27 -28.73
N LEU A 15 -4.01 -20.56 -29.09
CA LEU A 15 -4.74 -21.57 -28.34
C LEU A 15 -4.09 -21.89 -26.98
N ALA A 16 -2.76 -21.81 -26.87
CA ALA A 16 -2.07 -22.02 -25.59
C ALA A 16 -2.35 -20.88 -24.59
N LEU A 17 -2.55 -19.66 -25.04
CA LEU A 17 -2.95 -18.52 -24.20
C LEU A 17 -4.41 -18.61 -23.73
N LEU A 18 -5.29 -19.21 -24.54
CA LEU A 18 -6.70 -19.42 -24.17
C LEU A 18 -6.88 -20.65 -23.24
N GLY A 19 -5.96 -21.61 -23.26
CA GLY A 19 -6.02 -22.82 -22.41
C GLY A 19 -5.69 -22.60 -20.94
N CYS A 20 -4.98 -21.53 -20.56
CA CYS A 20 -4.68 -21.19 -19.18
C CYS A 20 -5.80 -20.39 -18.47
N ALA A 21 -6.83 -19.97 -19.19
CA ALA A 21 -7.94 -19.18 -18.64
C ALA A 21 -9.09 -20.00 -18.05
N SER A 22 -8.98 -21.32 -17.97
CA SER A 22 -10.05 -22.21 -17.53
C SER A 22 -9.84 -22.82 -16.14
N SER A 23 -9.15 -22.14 -15.22
CA SER A 23 -9.36 -22.43 -13.81
C SER A 23 -10.68 -21.76 -13.41
N LYS A 24 -11.65 -22.52 -12.93
CA LYS A 24 -12.90 -22.02 -12.36
C LYS A 24 -12.57 -20.96 -11.32
N GLN A 25 -12.59 -19.68 -11.72
CA GLN A 25 -12.59 -18.59 -10.76
C GLN A 25 -13.88 -18.76 -9.94
N PRO A 26 -13.80 -18.74 -8.60
CA PRO A 26 -15.01 -18.66 -7.82
C PRO A 26 -15.78 -17.45 -8.31
N THR A 27 -17.05 -17.64 -8.69
CA THR A 27 -17.98 -16.57 -9.09
C THR A 27 -18.41 -15.83 -7.82
N PHE A 28 -17.48 -15.19 -7.14
CA PHE A 28 -17.81 -14.12 -6.22
C PHE A 28 -18.11 -12.89 -7.08
N GLY A 29 -19.35 -12.40 -7.01
CA GLY A 29 -19.67 -11.10 -7.60
C GLY A 29 -18.71 -10.06 -7.08
N LEU A 30 -18.27 -9.13 -7.93
CA LEU A 30 -17.47 -7.98 -7.51
C LEU A 30 -18.41 -7.08 -6.66
N GLU A 31 -18.38 -7.28 -5.35
CA GLU A 31 -19.10 -6.43 -4.41
C GLU A 31 -18.15 -5.32 -3.94
N LEU A 32 -18.03 -4.27 -4.74
CA LEU A 32 -17.33 -3.06 -4.34
C LEU A 32 -18.13 -2.33 -3.27
N SER A 33 -17.46 -1.71 -2.31
CA SER A 33 -18.11 -0.79 -1.38
C SER A 33 -18.68 0.39 -2.18
N SER A 34 -19.98 0.65 -2.01
CA SER A 34 -20.74 1.57 -2.87
C SER A 34 -20.26 3.02 -2.73
N ASP A 35 -19.81 3.39 -1.55
CA ASP A 35 -19.38 4.74 -1.23
C ASP A 35 -17.95 4.71 -0.70
N TYR A 36 -17.06 5.32 -1.48
CA TYR A 36 -15.69 5.52 -1.06
C TYR A 36 -15.66 6.58 0.04
N TYR A 37 -15.21 6.22 1.25
CA TYR A 37 -15.19 7.15 2.36
C TYR A 37 -14.24 8.32 2.13
N GLU A 38 -14.57 9.46 2.70
CA GLU A 38 -13.76 10.66 2.61
C GLU A 38 -12.52 10.50 3.52
N PHE A 39 -11.40 10.06 2.95
CA PHE A 39 -10.15 9.80 3.68
C PHE A 39 -9.33 11.06 3.96
N ILE A 40 -9.68 12.20 3.37
CA ILE A 40 -9.08 13.51 3.65
C ILE A 40 -9.98 14.23 4.66
N GLN A 41 -9.53 14.28 5.91
CA GLN A 41 -10.25 14.93 7.00
C GLN A 41 -9.46 16.12 7.55
N PRO A 42 -10.10 17.11 8.19
CA PRO A 42 -9.42 18.28 8.74
C PRO A 42 -8.36 17.97 9.81
N ASP A 43 -8.51 16.86 10.48
CA ASP A 43 -7.59 16.37 11.50
C ASP A 43 -7.56 14.84 11.55
N PHE A 44 -6.52 14.28 12.20
CA PHE A 44 -6.31 12.85 12.24
C PHE A 44 -7.35 12.10 13.08
N ALA A 45 -7.91 12.73 14.10
CA ALA A 45 -8.93 12.08 14.95
C ALA A 45 -10.21 11.83 14.17
N ARG A 46 -10.67 12.80 13.38
CA ARG A 46 -11.80 12.64 12.47
C ARG A 46 -11.55 11.61 11.39
N TYR A 47 -10.33 11.55 10.87
CA TYR A 47 -9.96 10.50 9.92
C TYR A 47 -10.05 9.11 10.54
N VAL A 48 -9.55 8.91 11.75
CA VAL A 48 -9.68 7.64 12.48
C VAL A 48 -11.15 7.27 12.67
N GLU A 49 -11.98 8.23 13.09
CA GLU A 49 -13.43 8.01 13.28
C GLU A 49 -14.11 7.62 11.97
N ALA A 50 -13.94 8.41 10.92
CA ALA A 50 -14.54 8.18 9.61
C ALA A 50 -14.11 6.84 9.01
N SER A 51 -12.80 6.53 9.06
CA SER A 51 -12.26 5.27 8.55
C SER A 51 -12.77 4.06 9.33
N THR A 52 -12.81 4.14 10.67
CA THR A 52 -13.29 3.04 11.52
C THR A 52 -14.78 2.80 11.31
N GLN A 53 -15.58 3.86 11.17
CA GLN A 53 -17.00 3.73 10.89
C GLN A 53 -17.23 3.09 9.52
N TRP A 54 -16.51 3.55 8.50
CA TRP A 54 -16.58 2.97 7.16
C TRP A 54 -16.18 1.49 7.14
N LEU A 55 -15.12 1.11 7.85
CA LEU A 55 -14.70 -0.29 8.00
C LEU A 55 -15.77 -1.14 8.68
N ARG A 56 -16.41 -0.61 9.73
CA ARG A 56 -17.49 -1.32 10.44
C ARG A 56 -18.64 -1.70 9.52
N GLU A 57 -18.94 -0.86 8.53
CA GLU A 57 -20.04 -1.03 7.59
C GLU A 57 -19.64 -1.86 6.35
N ASN A 58 -18.38 -1.81 5.93
CA ASN A 58 -17.93 -2.33 4.64
C ASN A 58 -16.94 -3.50 4.71
N ARG A 59 -16.39 -3.82 5.90
CA ARG A 59 -15.43 -4.91 6.04
C ARG A 59 -16.11 -6.27 5.89
N SER A 60 -15.50 -7.13 5.07
CA SER A 60 -15.78 -8.57 5.06
C SER A 60 -15.06 -9.24 6.22
N PHE A 61 -15.75 -9.39 7.34
CA PHE A 61 -15.20 -10.02 8.55
C PHE A 61 -14.93 -11.50 8.32
N ILE A 62 -13.82 -11.99 8.82
CA ILE A 62 -13.36 -13.38 8.67
C ILE A 62 -13.59 -14.16 9.97
N GLY A 63 -13.34 -13.53 11.12
CA GLY A 63 -13.45 -14.14 12.43
C GLY A 63 -14.77 -13.81 13.13
N GLU A 64 -14.94 -14.41 14.31
CA GLU A 64 -16.11 -14.16 15.17
C GLU A 64 -16.00 -12.80 15.90
N ASP A 65 -14.78 -12.39 16.24
CA ASP A 65 -14.53 -11.13 16.96
C ASP A 65 -14.29 -9.97 15.97
N LYS A 66 -15.38 -9.30 15.63
CA LYS A 66 -15.37 -8.16 14.71
C LYS A 66 -14.66 -6.95 15.27
N ASP A 67 -14.67 -6.75 16.59
CA ASP A 67 -14.02 -5.59 17.21
C ASP A 67 -12.49 -5.71 17.16
N ILE A 68 -11.95 -6.91 17.33
CA ILE A 68 -10.51 -7.16 17.11
C ILE A 68 -10.13 -6.92 15.65
N GLU A 69 -10.93 -7.40 14.69
CA GLU A 69 -10.63 -7.16 13.27
C GLU A 69 -10.70 -5.67 12.91
N LEU A 70 -11.65 -4.92 13.47
CA LEU A 70 -11.72 -3.47 13.30
C LEU A 70 -10.49 -2.79 13.88
N LEU A 71 -10.08 -3.16 15.09
CA LEU A 71 -8.89 -2.61 15.74
C LEU A 71 -7.62 -2.84 14.91
N ILE A 72 -7.45 -4.03 14.36
CA ILE A 72 -6.29 -4.42 13.51
C ILE A 72 -6.24 -3.59 12.24
N ASN A 73 -7.40 -3.29 11.64
CA ASN A 73 -7.47 -2.66 10.33
C ASN A 73 -7.71 -1.15 10.36
N SER A 74 -8.09 -0.59 11.51
CA SER A 74 -8.32 0.86 11.63
C SER A 74 -7.00 1.64 11.72
N PRO A 75 -6.94 2.85 11.15
CA PRO A 75 -5.86 3.77 11.44
C PRO A 75 -5.88 4.14 12.92
N PHE A 76 -4.74 4.47 13.48
CA PHE A 76 -4.65 4.81 14.90
C PHE A 76 -3.59 5.86 15.19
N GLN A 77 -3.74 6.53 16.35
CA GLN A 77 -2.75 7.46 16.90
C GLN A 77 -2.32 7.03 18.29
N LEU A 78 -1.02 7.10 18.54
CA LEU A 78 -0.44 6.97 19.90
C LEU A 78 0.17 8.30 20.31
N VAL A 79 -0.13 8.71 21.55
CA VAL A 79 0.33 9.96 22.12
C VAL A 79 1.29 9.64 23.26
N PRO A 80 2.49 10.26 23.31
CA PRO A 80 3.42 10.08 24.42
C PRO A 80 2.86 10.71 25.71
N THR A 81 3.34 10.24 26.84
CA THR A 81 2.88 10.73 28.17
C THR A 81 3.24 12.20 28.40
N GLU A 82 4.39 12.62 27.89
CA GLU A 82 4.88 13.99 28.00
C GLU A 82 4.59 14.79 26.75
N GLN A 83 4.45 16.11 26.90
CA GLN A 83 4.30 17.00 25.76
C GLN A 83 5.53 16.90 24.84
N THR A 84 5.30 16.84 23.53
CA THR A 84 6.36 16.65 22.55
C THR A 84 6.22 17.62 21.38
N ASN A 85 7.37 17.92 20.74
CA ASN A 85 7.44 18.59 19.44
C ASN A 85 7.85 17.62 18.31
N LYS A 86 7.77 16.30 18.57
CA LYS A 86 8.17 15.23 17.65
C LYS A 86 6.98 14.41 17.20
N ALA A 87 6.90 14.12 15.94
CA ALA A 87 5.86 13.26 15.37
C ALA A 87 6.42 12.25 14.37
N ALA A 88 5.68 11.17 14.16
CA ALA A 88 5.94 10.20 13.11
C ALA A 88 4.64 9.81 12.39
N LEU A 89 4.68 9.73 11.06
CA LEU A 89 3.63 9.16 10.23
C LEU A 89 4.10 7.83 9.65
N LEU A 90 3.31 6.77 9.84
CA LEU A 90 3.64 5.43 9.39
C LEU A 90 2.64 4.92 8.36
N VAL A 91 3.14 4.33 7.27
CA VAL A 91 2.35 3.92 6.10
C VAL A 91 2.64 2.47 5.73
N HIS A 92 1.62 1.62 5.77
CA HIS A 92 1.72 0.18 5.46
C HIS A 92 1.88 -0.12 3.96
N GLY A 93 2.13 -1.39 3.63
CA GLY A 93 2.29 -1.88 2.27
C GLY A 93 0.99 -2.25 1.55
N LEU A 94 1.10 -2.66 0.28
CA LEU A 94 -0.01 -3.15 -0.52
C LEU A 94 -0.63 -4.41 0.08
N GLY A 95 -1.94 -4.40 0.21
CA GLY A 95 -2.74 -5.49 0.78
C GLY A 95 -2.59 -5.67 2.29
N ASP A 96 -1.90 -4.77 2.97
CA ASP A 96 -1.59 -4.81 4.40
C ASP A 96 -2.53 -3.88 5.20
N SER A 97 -2.25 -3.67 6.48
CA SER A 97 -3.03 -2.82 7.38
C SER A 97 -2.14 -2.06 8.37
N PRO A 98 -2.69 -1.07 9.10
CA PRO A 98 -1.99 -0.33 10.14
C PRO A 98 -1.37 -1.21 11.23
N PHE A 99 -1.88 -2.42 11.44
CA PHE A 99 -1.37 -3.38 12.41
C PHE A 99 0.13 -3.69 12.26
N SER A 100 0.65 -3.72 11.03
CA SER A 100 2.07 -3.98 10.75
C SER A 100 3.02 -3.03 11.46
N PHE A 101 2.55 -1.83 11.80
CA PHE A 101 3.33 -0.84 12.52
C PHE A 101 3.08 -0.79 14.03
N SER A 102 2.25 -1.68 14.59
CA SER A 102 1.86 -1.61 16.00
C SER A 102 3.03 -1.59 16.97
N ASP A 103 4.07 -2.39 16.75
CA ASP A 103 5.22 -2.46 17.67
C ASP A 103 6.22 -1.32 17.44
N ILE A 104 6.41 -0.92 16.19
CA ILE A 104 7.23 0.25 15.84
C ILE A 104 6.60 1.52 16.41
N ALA A 105 5.28 1.66 16.27
CA ALA A 105 4.54 2.80 16.84
C ALA A 105 4.68 2.87 18.37
N LYS A 106 4.56 1.74 19.09
CA LYS A 106 4.83 1.67 20.53
C LYS A 106 6.26 2.07 20.88
N SER A 107 7.23 1.63 20.08
CA SER A 107 8.63 2.00 20.29
C SER A 107 8.84 3.50 20.12
N LEU A 108 8.28 4.10 19.08
CA LEU A 108 8.39 5.53 18.82
C LEU A 108 7.69 6.37 19.90
N VAL A 109 6.49 5.99 20.34
CA VAL A 109 5.80 6.73 21.41
C VAL A 109 6.56 6.67 22.74
N ASN A 110 7.20 5.53 23.05
CA ASN A 110 8.06 5.39 24.23
C ASN A 110 9.35 6.26 24.14
N ASN A 111 9.72 6.70 22.93
CA ASN A 111 10.81 7.63 22.66
C ASN A 111 10.32 9.08 22.49
N GLY A 112 9.08 9.37 22.87
CA GLY A 112 8.54 10.71 22.92
C GLY A 112 7.95 11.24 21.63
N TYR A 113 7.66 10.39 20.65
CA TYR A 113 6.98 10.80 19.40
C TYR A 113 5.46 10.67 19.54
N LEU A 114 4.72 11.65 19.05
CA LEU A 114 3.35 11.40 18.62
C LEU A 114 3.40 10.54 17.36
N VAL A 115 2.64 9.45 17.32
CA VAL A 115 2.68 8.52 16.18
C VAL A 115 1.30 8.39 15.56
N GLN A 116 1.22 8.62 14.25
CA GLN A 116 0.03 8.39 13.44
C GLN A 116 0.30 7.26 12.45
N VAL A 117 -0.61 6.30 12.35
CA VAL A 117 -0.53 5.17 11.42
C VAL A 117 -1.72 5.21 10.48
N LEU A 118 -1.44 5.37 9.18
CA LEU A 118 -2.46 5.49 8.15
C LEU A 118 -3.03 4.13 7.74
N LEU A 119 -4.29 4.14 7.31
CA LEU A 119 -4.90 3.12 6.48
C LEU A 119 -5.01 3.66 5.05
N LEU A 120 -4.30 3.07 4.11
CA LEU A 120 -4.39 3.48 2.70
C LEU A 120 -5.77 3.18 2.11
N PRO A 121 -6.33 4.06 1.27
CA PRO A 121 -7.59 3.80 0.56
C PRO A 121 -7.64 2.43 -0.12
N GLY A 122 -8.77 1.73 0.01
CA GLY A 122 -8.99 0.38 -0.52
C GLY A 122 -8.48 -0.77 0.36
N HIS A 123 -7.85 -0.45 1.49
CA HIS A 123 -7.36 -1.45 2.44
C HIS A 123 -8.29 -1.60 3.65
N GLY A 124 -8.10 -2.67 4.41
CA GLY A 124 -8.80 -2.92 5.66
C GLY A 124 -10.24 -3.45 5.54
N SER A 125 -10.90 -3.30 4.40
CA SER A 125 -12.30 -3.71 4.18
C SER A 125 -12.43 -5.08 3.52
N LYS A 126 -12.17 -5.14 2.22
CA LYS A 126 -12.18 -6.35 1.40
C LYS A 126 -11.25 -6.17 0.18
N PRO A 127 -10.69 -7.25 -0.39
CA PRO A 127 -9.74 -7.15 -1.51
C PRO A 127 -10.29 -6.42 -2.74
N GLU A 128 -11.59 -6.50 -2.99
CA GLU A 128 -12.27 -5.85 -4.12
C GLU A 128 -12.14 -4.33 -4.08
N ASP A 129 -12.06 -3.75 -2.90
CA ASP A 129 -11.97 -2.30 -2.74
C ASP A 129 -10.62 -1.75 -3.23
N LEU A 130 -9.59 -2.60 -3.40
CA LEU A 130 -8.35 -2.24 -4.10
C LEU A 130 -8.51 -2.04 -5.62
N LEU A 131 -9.69 -2.32 -6.19
CA LEU A 131 -10.02 -1.95 -7.57
C LEU A 131 -10.32 -0.44 -7.73
N LEU A 132 -10.58 0.28 -6.63
CA LEU A 132 -11.02 1.67 -6.64
C LEU A 132 -9.87 2.69 -6.63
N PRO A 133 -8.87 2.61 -5.71
CA PRO A 133 -7.86 3.64 -5.58
C PRO A 133 -6.83 3.60 -6.68
N SER A 134 -6.33 4.78 -6.99
CA SER A 134 -5.12 4.99 -7.77
C SER A 134 -3.90 5.27 -6.88
N TYR A 135 -2.72 5.29 -7.46
CA TYR A 135 -1.51 5.81 -6.80
C TYR A 135 -1.73 7.24 -6.27
N ALA A 136 -2.43 8.10 -7.04
CA ALA A 136 -2.65 9.48 -6.65
C ALA A 136 -3.48 9.62 -5.36
N ASP A 137 -4.45 8.72 -5.13
CA ASP A 137 -5.23 8.70 -3.89
C ASP A 137 -4.35 8.32 -2.70
N TRP A 138 -3.44 7.34 -2.87
CA TRP A 138 -2.50 6.95 -1.82
C TRP A 138 -1.47 8.04 -1.53
N GLN A 139 -0.95 8.72 -2.56
CA GLN A 139 -0.03 9.82 -2.34
C GLN A 139 -0.72 11.00 -1.66
N HIS A 140 -1.94 11.31 -2.07
CA HIS A 140 -2.72 12.44 -1.52
C HIS A 140 -2.97 12.30 -0.02
N ILE A 141 -3.33 11.09 0.47
CA ILE A 141 -3.53 10.90 1.91
C ILE A 141 -2.21 11.04 2.68
N VAL A 142 -1.09 10.53 2.16
CA VAL A 142 0.23 10.69 2.78
C VAL A 142 0.63 12.16 2.82
N ASP A 143 0.48 12.89 1.72
CA ASP A 143 0.84 14.31 1.63
C ASP A 143 -0.02 15.16 2.58
N HIS A 144 -1.33 14.87 2.67
CA HIS A 144 -2.25 15.58 3.54
C HIS A 144 -1.87 15.45 5.02
N TYR A 145 -1.73 14.21 5.53
CA TYR A 145 -1.41 14.02 6.95
C TYR A 145 0.04 14.37 7.30
N THR A 146 0.96 14.28 6.35
CA THR A 146 2.31 14.83 6.52
C THR A 146 2.25 16.34 6.73
N SER A 147 1.51 17.07 5.89
CA SER A 147 1.43 18.53 6.02
C SER A 147 0.72 18.98 7.31
N LEU A 148 -0.24 18.20 7.82
CA LEU A 148 -0.82 18.49 9.15
C LEU A 148 0.18 18.28 10.30
N LEU A 149 1.09 17.32 10.17
CA LEU A 149 2.12 17.10 11.18
C LEU A 149 3.21 18.17 11.11
N THR A 150 3.74 18.50 9.93
CA THR A 150 4.79 19.51 9.78
C THR A 150 4.32 20.90 10.19
N ALA A 151 3.02 21.19 10.08
CA ALA A 151 2.43 22.44 10.58
C ALA A 151 2.37 22.51 12.13
N GLN A 152 2.54 21.40 12.87
CA GLN A 152 2.35 21.32 14.31
C GLN A 152 3.59 20.87 15.09
N TYR A 153 4.53 20.16 14.43
CA TYR A 153 5.69 19.54 15.06
C TYR A 153 6.98 19.94 14.35
N ASP A 154 8.03 20.21 15.12
CA ASP A 154 9.33 20.64 14.62
C ASP A 154 10.18 19.47 14.07
N GLU A 155 9.94 18.25 14.58
CA GLU A 155 10.64 17.04 14.17
C GLU A 155 9.63 16.00 13.67
N VAL A 156 9.59 15.81 12.34
CA VAL A 156 8.64 14.90 11.69
C VAL A 156 9.38 13.80 10.93
N TRP A 157 9.20 12.56 11.35
CA TRP A 157 9.71 11.38 10.67
C TRP A 157 8.60 10.68 9.89
N LEU A 158 8.92 10.22 8.70
CA LEU A 158 8.01 9.38 7.91
C LEU A 158 8.53 7.95 7.88
N GLY A 159 7.65 6.99 8.14
CA GLY A 159 7.97 5.57 8.06
C GLY A 159 7.08 4.85 7.06
N GLY A 160 7.66 3.93 6.29
CA GLY A 160 6.89 3.15 5.31
C GLY A 160 7.38 1.72 5.16
N TYR A 161 6.42 0.82 4.89
CA TYR A 161 6.70 -0.56 4.53
C TYR A 161 6.32 -0.80 3.07
N SER A 162 7.23 -1.38 2.27
CA SER A 162 6.99 -1.74 0.87
C SER A 162 6.42 -0.56 0.06
N THR A 163 5.18 -0.62 -0.41
CA THR A 163 4.48 0.48 -1.09
C THR A 163 4.44 1.76 -0.25
N GLY A 164 4.19 1.63 1.05
CA GLY A 164 4.22 2.78 1.96
C GLY A 164 5.58 3.48 1.98
N ALA A 165 6.69 2.72 1.88
CA ALA A 165 8.02 3.29 1.77
C ALA A 165 8.21 4.12 0.49
N ASN A 166 7.62 3.69 -0.64
CA ASN A 166 7.63 4.49 -1.87
C ASN A 166 6.94 5.84 -1.66
N LEU A 167 5.74 5.82 -1.08
CA LEU A 167 4.92 7.02 -0.87
C LEU A 167 5.59 8.04 0.06
N VAL A 168 6.14 7.59 1.19
CA VAL A 168 6.83 8.49 2.12
C VAL A 168 8.14 9.02 1.55
N THR A 169 8.86 8.23 0.74
CA THR A 169 10.07 8.68 0.05
C THR A 169 9.73 9.76 -1.00
N ILE A 170 8.66 9.57 -1.78
CA ILE A 170 8.18 10.56 -2.76
C ILE A 170 7.81 11.88 -2.06
N ASN A 171 7.14 11.81 -0.90
CA ASN A 171 6.80 12.98 -0.12
C ASN A 171 8.06 13.72 0.39
N ALA A 172 9.02 12.98 0.95
CA ALA A 172 10.24 13.56 1.54
C ALA A 172 11.15 14.24 0.49
N ILE A 173 11.17 13.76 -0.76
CA ILE A 173 11.95 14.41 -1.84
C ILE A 173 11.40 15.82 -2.13
N ASN A 174 10.13 16.05 -1.93
CA ASN A 174 9.46 17.32 -2.23
C ASN A 174 9.18 18.18 -0.99
N ASN A 175 9.59 17.73 0.19
CA ASN A 175 9.23 18.37 1.46
C ASN A 175 10.45 18.49 2.38
N GLU A 176 11.00 19.69 2.46
CA GLU A 176 12.19 20.01 3.28
C GLU A 176 11.90 20.05 4.79
N GLU A 177 10.62 20.01 5.20
CA GLU A 177 10.20 19.99 6.61
C GLU A 177 10.28 18.59 7.23
N ILE A 178 10.61 17.55 6.42
CA ILE A 178 10.78 16.18 6.91
C ILE A 178 12.18 16.02 7.53
N THR A 179 12.20 15.49 8.74
CA THR A 179 13.44 15.28 9.51
C THR A 179 14.18 14.01 9.09
N GLY A 180 13.47 12.94 8.73
CA GLY A 180 14.08 11.68 8.32
C GLY A 180 13.09 10.61 7.90
N LEU A 181 13.62 9.49 7.39
CA LEU A 181 12.85 8.35 6.88
C LEU A 181 13.19 7.05 7.59
N LEU A 182 12.15 6.23 7.84
CA LEU A 182 12.24 4.85 8.31
C LEU A 182 11.66 3.94 7.22
N LEU A 183 12.49 3.26 6.46
CA LEU A 183 12.08 2.44 5.31
C LEU A 183 12.25 0.95 5.63
N PHE A 184 11.16 0.21 5.53
CA PHE A 184 11.12 -1.24 5.78
C PHE A 184 10.81 -1.95 4.48
N SER A 185 11.73 -2.79 3.97
CA SER A 185 11.65 -3.48 2.67
C SER A 185 11.04 -2.56 1.59
N PRO A 186 11.67 -1.39 1.29
CA PRO A 186 11.11 -0.42 0.37
C PRO A 186 10.80 -1.02 -0.98
N GLY A 187 9.59 -0.76 -1.48
CA GLY A 187 9.09 -1.32 -2.72
C GLY A 187 9.62 -0.61 -3.99
N PHE A 188 10.88 -0.21 -4.01
CA PHE A 188 11.44 0.57 -5.11
C PHE A 188 11.52 -0.25 -6.39
N GLN A 189 11.85 -1.53 -6.31
CA GLN A 189 11.90 -2.44 -7.44
C GLN A 189 11.58 -3.88 -7.00
N THR A 190 10.82 -4.59 -7.82
CA THR A 190 10.64 -6.04 -7.62
C THR A 190 11.79 -6.83 -8.26
N ARG A 191 11.98 -8.07 -7.83
CA ARG A 191 12.92 -9.00 -8.49
C ARG A 191 12.56 -9.34 -9.94
N THR A 192 11.35 -8.97 -10.38
CA THR A 192 10.85 -9.22 -11.75
C THR A 192 10.37 -7.92 -12.41
N PRO A 193 11.26 -6.94 -12.65
CA PRO A 193 10.87 -5.61 -13.13
C PRO A 193 10.24 -5.61 -14.52
N TYR A 194 10.47 -6.65 -15.32
CA TYR A 194 9.82 -6.81 -16.63
C TYR A 194 8.31 -7.09 -16.50
N LEU A 195 7.87 -7.73 -15.42
CA LEU A 195 6.44 -7.93 -15.15
C LEU A 195 5.75 -6.63 -14.73
N GLU A 196 6.44 -5.77 -13.99
CA GLU A 196 5.92 -4.43 -13.64
C GLU A 196 5.54 -3.64 -14.91
N LYS A 197 6.37 -3.69 -15.96
CA LYS A 197 6.12 -2.98 -17.22
C LYS A 197 4.87 -3.48 -17.97
N LEU A 198 4.44 -4.71 -17.74
CA LEU A 198 3.25 -5.30 -18.33
C LEU A 198 1.99 -5.04 -17.49
N THR A 199 2.13 -4.63 -16.23
CA THR A 199 1.01 -4.42 -15.32
C THR A 199 -0.07 -3.48 -15.86
N PRO A 200 0.23 -2.33 -16.52
CA PRO A 200 -0.82 -1.46 -17.07
C PRO A 200 -1.68 -2.15 -18.11
N LEU A 201 -1.06 -2.95 -18.99
CA LEU A 201 -1.79 -3.70 -20.01
C LEU A 201 -2.64 -4.82 -19.39
N ILE A 202 -2.10 -5.54 -18.43
CA ILE A 202 -2.81 -6.63 -17.74
C ILE A 202 -4.00 -6.07 -16.95
N ALA A 203 -3.78 -5.02 -16.15
CA ALA A 203 -4.81 -4.40 -15.33
C ALA A 203 -5.98 -3.81 -16.16
N SER A 204 -5.73 -3.43 -17.42
CA SER A 204 -6.79 -2.93 -18.31
C SER A 204 -7.78 -3.99 -18.80
N VAL A 205 -7.45 -5.29 -18.67
CA VAL A 205 -8.26 -6.41 -19.21
C VAL A 205 -8.60 -7.43 -18.13
N ILE A 206 -7.80 -7.54 -17.07
CA ILE A 206 -7.95 -8.58 -16.03
C ILE A 206 -7.87 -7.93 -14.66
N ASN A 207 -8.90 -8.09 -13.84
CA ASN A 207 -8.90 -7.58 -12.48
C ASN A 207 -8.05 -8.45 -11.53
N TRP A 208 -8.02 -9.76 -11.74
CA TRP A 208 -7.43 -10.72 -10.81
C TRP A 208 -6.53 -11.73 -11.53
N GLY A 209 -5.30 -11.86 -11.07
CA GLY A 209 -4.42 -12.96 -11.48
C GLY A 209 -4.66 -14.23 -10.68
N TYR A 210 -4.99 -14.07 -9.40
CA TYR A 210 -5.25 -15.14 -8.46
C TYR A 210 -6.20 -14.66 -7.37
N ARG A 211 -7.10 -15.51 -6.93
CA ARG A 211 -7.98 -15.28 -5.77
C ARG A 211 -7.99 -16.53 -4.91
N THR A 212 -7.94 -16.31 -3.62
CA THR A 212 -8.06 -17.34 -2.59
C THR A 212 -8.97 -16.85 -1.48
N GLU A 213 -9.38 -17.74 -0.61
CA GLU A 213 -10.12 -17.39 0.59
C GLU A 213 -9.27 -16.49 1.49
N GLU A 214 -9.87 -15.43 2.01
CA GLU A 214 -9.25 -14.54 2.96
C GLU A 214 -9.20 -15.21 4.34
N THR A 215 -8.01 -15.42 4.89
CA THR A 215 -7.77 -16.12 6.16
C THR A 215 -6.93 -15.33 7.14
N ASN A 216 -6.42 -14.17 6.71
CA ASN A 216 -5.58 -13.31 7.52
C ASN A 216 -6.33 -12.02 7.89
N PHE A 217 -6.46 -11.75 9.18
CA PHE A 217 -7.18 -10.57 9.67
C PHE A 217 -6.50 -9.23 9.34
N ALA A 218 -5.18 -9.22 9.19
CA ALA A 218 -4.38 -8.01 9.05
C ALA A 218 -3.98 -7.69 7.61
N ARG A 219 -4.10 -8.65 6.68
CA ARG A 219 -3.68 -8.44 5.29
C ARG A 219 -4.51 -9.27 4.34
N TYR A 220 -4.66 -8.80 3.11
CA TYR A 220 -5.32 -9.54 2.06
C TYR A 220 -4.47 -10.71 1.54
N ASN A 221 -5.10 -11.85 1.34
CA ASN A 221 -4.49 -13.00 0.65
C ASN A 221 -4.53 -12.80 -0.88
N SER A 222 -5.47 -11.99 -1.36
CA SER A 222 -5.67 -11.72 -2.78
C SER A 222 -5.55 -10.21 -3.05
N VAL A 223 -4.78 -9.86 -4.09
CA VAL A 223 -4.61 -8.46 -4.51
C VAL A 223 -4.97 -8.33 -5.98
N PRO A 224 -5.89 -7.41 -6.36
CA PRO A 224 -6.24 -7.19 -7.75
C PRO A 224 -5.12 -6.46 -8.51
N PHE A 225 -5.09 -6.62 -9.84
CA PHE A 225 -4.10 -5.95 -10.69
C PHE A 225 -4.14 -4.43 -10.61
N ASN A 226 -5.28 -3.82 -10.28
CA ASN A 226 -5.34 -2.37 -10.05
C ASN A 226 -4.48 -1.95 -8.85
N GLY A 227 -4.52 -2.70 -7.74
CA GLY A 227 -3.63 -2.46 -6.60
C GLY A 227 -2.16 -2.63 -6.97
N VAL A 228 -1.83 -3.67 -7.76
CA VAL A 228 -0.47 -3.89 -8.29
C VAL A 228 -0.07 -2.74 -9.23
N LEU A 229 -0.98 -2.21 -10.03
CA LEU A 229 -0.73 -1.07 -10.92
C LEU A 229 -0.43 0.21 -10.11
N ALA A 230 -1.20 0.48 -9.07
CA ALA A 230 -0.96 1.63 -8.21
C ALA A 230 0.40 1.52 -7.49
N TYR A 231 0.78 0.32 -7.02
CA TYR A 231 2.13 0.03 -6.52
C TYR A 231 3.20 0.30 -7.60
N SER A 232 3.05 -0.28 -8.80
CA SER A 232 4.03 -0.15 -9.89
C SER A 232 4.24 1.33 -10.29
N ASN A 233 3.17 2.12 -10.27
CA ASN A 233 3.25 3.57 -10.51
C ASN A 233 4.08 4.26 -9.42
N SER A 234 3.85 3.95 -8.13
CA SER A 234 4.65 4.50 -7.03
C SER A 234 6.13 4.11 -7.15
N ALA A 235 6.42 2.86 -7.48
CA ALA A 235 7.77 2.35 -7.67
C ALA A 235 8.49 3.04 -8.85
N SER A 236 7.79 3.27 -9.96
CA SER A 236 8.34 3.99 -11.12
C SER A 236 8.66 5.45 -10.77
N ILE A 237 7.75 6.13 -10.08
CA ILE A 237 7.92 7.54 -9.70
C ILE A 237 9.06 7.71 -8.70
N VAL A 238 9.17 6.85 -7.69
CA VAL A 238 10.25 6.96 -6.69
C VAL A 238 11.61 6.73 -7.34
N ARG A 239 11.75 5.75 -8.25
CA ARG A 239 13.00 5.51 -8.99
C ARG A 239 13.39 6.70 -9.86
N GLU A 240 12.42 7.27 -10.61
CA GLU A 240 12.65 8.46 -11.42
C GLU A 240 13.13 9.63 -10.55
N LYS A 241 12.45 9.87 -9.43
CA LYS A 241 12.81 10.96 -8.52
C LYS A 241 14.19 10.75 -7.91
N LEU A 242 14.50 9.56 -7.40
CA LEU A 242 15.81 9.24 -6.81
C LEU A 242 16.97 9.29 -7.82
N THR A 243 16.69 9.11 -9.12
CA THR A 243 17.68 9.33 -10.17
C THR A 243 18.03 10.80 -10.34
N ASN A 244 17.07 11.69 -10.14
CA ASN A 244 17.21 13.13 -10.39
C ASN A 244 17.47 13.96 -9.13
N TYR A 245 17.07 13.45 -7.96
CA TYR A 245 17.14 14.15 -6.67
C TYR A 245 17.82 13.27 -5.62
N LYS A 246 18.55 13.91 -4.72
CA LYS A 246 19.12 13.25 -3.53
C LYS A 246 18.23 13.56 -2.34
N LEU A 247 18.00 12.55 -1.51
CA LEU A 247 17.43 12.77 -0.19
C LEU A 247 18.42 13.54 0.67
N SER A 248 18.00 14.67 1.23
CA SER A 248 18.80 15.52 2.11
C SER A 248 18.66 15.14 3.60
N VAL A 249 17.79 14.18 3.90
CA VAL A 249 17.45 13.75 5.25
C VAL A 249 18.09 12.41 5.59
N PRO A 250 18.34 12.10 6.88
CA PRO A 250 18.75 10.78 7.32
C PRO A 250 17.74 9.72 6.93
N VAL A 251 18.23 8.57 6.46
CA VAL A 251 17.38 7.43 6.07
C VAL A 251 17.85 6.19 6.81
N TYR A 252 16.95 5.58 7.57
CA TYR A 252 17.12 4.23 8.08
C TYR A 252 16.43 3.25 7.14
N VAL A 253 17.15 2.21 6.71
CA VAL A 253 16.61 1.17 5.83
C VAL A 253 16.78 -0.19 6.50
N ALA A 254 15.69 -0.95 6.57
CA ALA A 254 15.69 -2.34 6.98
C ALA A 254 15.15 -3.20 5.84
N VAL A 255 15.98 -4.10 5.32
CA VAL A 255 15.63 -5.04 4.25
C VAL A 255 16.04 -6.46 4.65
N SER A 256 15.36 -7.45 4.08
CA SER A 256 15.76 -8.85 4.17
C SER A 256 16.48 -9.26 2.89
N GLU A 257 17.69 -9.81 3.00
CA GLU A 257 18.41 -10.39 1.85
C GLU A 257 17.62 -11.55 1.20
N ALA A 258 16.76 -12.22 1.99
CA ALA A 258 15.90 -13.28 1.53
C ALA A 258 14.50 -12.82 1.10
N ASP A 259 14.28 -11.51 0.87
CA ASP A 259 13.00 -11.01 0.36
C ASP A 259 12.73 -11.62 -1.01
N SER A 260 11.58 -12.28 -1.15
CA SER A 260 11.19 -12.99 -2.38
C SER A 260 10.50 -12.11 -3.42
N ILE A 261 10.13 -10.89 -3.04
CA ILE A 261 9.34 -9.97 -3.87
C ILE A 261 10.17 -8.74 -4.25
N ILE A 262 10.73 -8.09 -3.25
CA ILE A 262 11.51 -6.86 -3.44
C ILE A 262 12.98 -7.18 -3.71
N ASP A 263 13.60 -6.45 -4.60
CA ASP A 263 15.03 -6.52 -4.86
C ASP A 263 15.78 -5.73 -3.78
N PRO A 264 16.52 -6.38 -2.87
CA PRO A 264 17.18 -5.70 -1.77
C PRO A 264 18.37 -4.83 -2.22
N ASP A 265 18.84 -4.99 -3.46
CA ASP A 265 19.95 -4.25 -4.03
C ASP A 265 19.50 -3.02 -4.84
N SER A 266 18.18 -2.76 -4.89
CA SER A 266 17.57 -1.68 -5.67
C SER A 266 17.60 -0.30 -5.01
#